data_828f621e2cdbab3d162d69d7652d51fd
#
_entry.id   828f621e2cdbab3d162d69d7652d51fd
#
_cell.length_a   1.000
_cell.length_b   1.000
_cell.length_c   1.000
_cell.angle_alpha   90.00
_cell.angle_beta   90.00
_cell.angle_gamma   90.00
#
_symmetry.space_group_name_H-M   'P 1'
#
loop_
_entity.id
_entity.type
_entity.pdbx_description
1 polymer ?
#
loop_
_entity_poly.entity_id
_entity_poly.type
_entity_poly.pdbx_seq_one_letter_code
_entity_poly.pdbx_strand_id
1 'polypeptide(L)'
;MLAFYPADWSGGCTKEGWTLRDNFEAPGALKAEIVGISGDYVFSHHEWAKFHNLQFRLASDHKHEVAKRYGSYNETAGFNRRTVYVIDRTGKIAYLDLADSPRDLTSFQKLQDALKKLQ
;
A
#
# COMPACT_ATOMS: atom_id res chain seq x y z
N MET A 1 2.38 -1.11 8.04
CA MET A 1 2.14 -0.14 6.95
C MET A 1 0.93 -0.56 6.15
N LEU A 2 -0.02 0.33 5.98
CA LEU A 2 -1.20 0.12 5.15
C LEU A 2 -1.04 0.89 3.84
N ALA A 3 -1.11 0.20 2.71
CA ALA A 3 -0.99 0.80 1.39
C ALA A 3 -2.32 0.64 0.64
N PHE A 4 -3.11 1.70 0.60
CA PHE A 4 -4.33 1.74 -0.20
C PHE A 4 -3.98 2.04 -1.65
N TYR A 5 -4.60 1.34 -2.58
CA TYR A 5 -4.35 1.53 -4.00
C TYR A 5 -5.65 1.29 -4.81
N PRO A 6 -5.73 1.84 -6.03
CA PRO A 6 -6.95 1.76 -6.83
C PRO A 6 -7.37 0.35 -7.24
N ALA A 7 -6.51 -0.41 -7.89
CA ALA A 7 -6.91 -1.71 -8.44
C ALA A 7 -5.71 -2.59 -8.78
N ASP A 8 -5.86 -3.90 -8.57
CA ASP A 8 -4.93 -4.90 -9.08
C ASP A 8 -4.81 -4.76 -10.60
N TRP A 9 -3.68 -5.16 -11.15
CA TRP A 9 -3.42 -5.20 -12.60
C TRP A 9 -3.29 -3.84 -13.28
N SER A 10 -3.61 -2.72 -12.64
CA SER A 10 -3.37 -1.39 -13.21
C SER A 10 -1.86 -1.12 -13.27
N GLY A 11 -1.41 -0.37 -14.28
CA GLY A 11 0.02 -0.12 -14.49
C GLY A 11 0.69 0.57 -13.31
N GLY A 12 0.06 1.61 -12.75
CA GLY A 12 0.59 2.34 -11.59
C GLY A 12 0.61 1.50 -10.32
N CYS A 13 -0.45 0.71 -10.08
CA CYS A 13 -0.53 -0.14 -8.90
C CYS A 13 0.47 -1.30 -8.98
N THR A 14 0.68 -1.85 -10.15
CA THR A 14 1.69 -2.90 -10.36
C THR A 14 3.09 -2.35 -10.07
N LYS A 15 3.41 -1.16 -10.56
CA LYS A 15 4.69 -0.50 -10.28
C LYS A 15 4.87 -0.24 -8.79
N GLU A 16 3.84 0.23 -8.11
CA GLU A 16 3.86 0.44 -6.65
C GLU A 16 4.12 -0.88 -5.92
N GLY A 17 3.44 -1.96 -6.32
CA GLY A 17 3.62 -3.29 -5.75
C GLY A 17 5.05 -3.79 -5.89
N TRP A 18 5.65 -3.67 -7.06
CA TRP A 18 7.04 -4.03 -7.27
C TRP A 18 7.98 -3.22 -6.40
N THR A 19 7.74 -1.92 -6.29
CA THR A 19 8.59 -1.02 -5.52
C THR A 19 8.50 -1.33 -4.03
N LEU A 20 7.30 -1.60 -3.52
CA LEU A 20 7.11 -2.03 -2.14
C LEU A 20 7.81 -3.37 -1.87
N ARG A 21 7.64 -4.34 -2.76
CA ARG A 21 8.32 -5.63 -2.66
C ARG A 21 9.84 -5.46 -2.58
N ASP A 22 10.41 -4.68 -3.50
CA ASP A 22 11.85 -4.57 -3.63
C ASP A 22 12.49 -3.76 -2.50
N ASN A 23 11.76 -2.83 -1.90
CA ASN A 23 12.31 -1.93 -0.88
C ASN A 23 12.00 -2.36 0.56
N PHE A 24 10.98 -3.19 0.79
CA PHE A 24 10.54 -3.55 2.13
C PHE A 24 10.56 -5.03 2.44
N GLU A 25 10.69 -5.89 1.42
CA GLU A 25 10.76 -7.34 1.60
C GLU A 25 12.08 -7.96 1.16
N ALA A 26 12.88 -7.23 0.38
CA ALA A 26 14.18 -7.72 -0.08
C ALA A 26 15.16 -7.84 1.11
N PRO A 27 16.17 -8.72 1.01
CA PRO A 27 17.22 -8.77 2.02
C PRO A 27 17.86 -7.41 2.25
N GLY A 28 17.98 -7.00 3.51
CA GLY A 28 18.52 -5.69 3.89
C GLY A 28 17.50 -4.56 3.88
N ALA A 29 16.27 -4.82 3.48
CA ALA A 29 15.20 -3.83 3.54
C ALA A 29 14.77 -3.53 4.98
N LEU A 30 14.12 -2.39 5.18
CA LEU A 30 13.57 -2.02 6.48
C LEU A 30 12.45 -2.98 6.85
N LYS A 31 12.44 -3.42 8.11
CA LYS A 31 11.40 -4.33 8.59
C LYS A 31 10.10 -3.58 8.80
N ALA A 32 9.10 -3.92 8.01
CA ALA A 32 7.75 -3.41 8.15
C ALA A 32 6.77 -4.46 7.65
N GLU A 33 5.70 -4.67 8.41
CA GLU A 33 4.57 -5.47 7.94
C GLU A 33 3.80 -4.61 6.94
N ILE A 34 3.57 -5.13 5.74
CA ILE A 34 2.86 -4.43 4.68
C ILE A 34 1.52 -5.11 4.44
N VAL A 35 0.45 -4.32 4.39
CA VAL A 35 -0.85 -4.78 3.92
C VAL A 35 -1.31 -3.84 2.81
N GLY A 36 -1.42 -4.39 1.59
CA GLY A 36 -2.02 -3.67 0.46
C GLY A 36 -3.54 -3.80 0.50
N ILE A 37 -4.26 -2.72 0.26
CA ILE A 37 -5.72 -2.70 0.39
C ILE A 37 -6.36 -2.08 -0.85
N SER A 38 -7.22 -2.83 -1.51
CA SER A 38 -8.05 -2.33 -2.61
C SER A 38 -9.44 -2.95 -2.54
N GLY A 39 -10.34 -2.50 -3.41
CA GLY A 39 -11.68 -3.06 -3.51
C GLY A 39 -11.76 -4.34 -4.33
N ASP A 40 -10.66 -4.82 -4.88
CA ASP A 40 -10.64 -6.07 -5.63
C ASP A 40 -10.98 -7.26 -4.76
N TYR A 41 -11.57 -8.29 -5.37
CA TYR A 41 -11.84 -9.53 -4.66
C TYR A 41 -10.57 -10.32 -4.39
N VAL A 42 -10.62 -11.19 -3.40
CA VAL A 42 -9.50 -12.03 -2.98
C VAL A 42 -8.95 -12.89 -4.12
N PHE A 43 -9.77 -13.29 -5.07
CA PHE A 43 -9.34 -14.08 -6.22
C PHE A 43 -8.41 -13.28 -7.14
N SER A 44 -8.72 -12.01 -7.38
CA SER A 44 -7.85 -11.11 -8.13
C SER A 44 -6.53 -10.90 -7.38
N HIS A 45 -6.58 -10.61 -6.09
CA HIS A 45 -5.39 -10.44 -5.26
C HIS A 45 -4.46 -11.66 -5.32
N HIS A 46 -5.03 -12.85 -5.22
CA HIS A 46 -4.26 -14.09 -5.25
C HIS A 46 -3.46 -14.23 -6.54
N GLU A 47 -4.10 -14.05 -7.68
CA GLU A 47 -3.46 -14.17 -8.99
C GLU A 47 -2.46 -13.01 -9.25
N TRP A 48 -2.81 -11.81 -8.87
CA TRP A 48 -1.94 -10.64 -9.03
C TRP A 48 -0.67 -10.77 -8.19
N ALA A 49 -0.80 -11.16 -6.93
CA ALA A 49 0.35 -11.39 -6.06
C ALA A 49 1.26 -12.51 -6.60
N LYS A 50 0.67 -13.59 -7.08
CA LYS A 50 1.39 -14.72 -7.64
C LYS A 50 2.13 -14.33 -8.91
N PHE A 51 1.47 -13.61 -9.82
CA PHE A 51 2.06 -13.18 -11.09
C PHE A 51 3.25 -12.25 -10.89
N HIS A 52 3.18 -11.34 -9.93
CA HIS A 52 4.23 -10.37 -9.65
C HIS A 52 5.13 -10.75 -8.47
N ASN A 53 4.98 -11.95 -7.93
CA ASN A 53 5.76 -12.42 -6.79
C ASN A 53 5.73 -11.44 -5.60
N LEU A 54 4.55 -10.93 -5.29
CA LEU A 54 4.33 -10.08 -4.13
C LEU A 54 4.16 -10.98 -2.89
N GLN A 55 4.99 -10.79 -1.88
CA GLN A 55 4.97 -11.61 -0.68
C GLN A 55 4.23 -10.96 0.49
N PHE A 56 3.99 -9.66 0.42
CA PHE A 56 3.20 -8.98 1.44
C PHE A 56 1.71 -9.29 1.28
N ARG A 57 0.96 -9.09 2.36
CA ARG A 57 -0.46 -9.40 2.39
C ARG A 57 -1.28 -8.39 1.59
N LEU A 58 -2.32 -8.90 0.94
CA LEU A 58 -3.32 -8.08 0.26
C LEU A 58 -4.68 -8.34 0.91
N ALA A 59 -5.35 -7.27 1.30
CA ALA A 59 -6.67 -7.35 1.91
C ALA A 59 -7.73 -6.84 0.94
N SER A 60 -8.82 -7.58 0.82
CA SER A 60 -9.96 -7.21 -0.02
C SER A 60 -10.96 -6.38 0.78
N ASP A 61 -11.13 -5.12 0.36
CA ASP A 61 -12.08 -4.19 0.95
C ASP A 61 -13.13 -3.84 -0.11
N HIS A 62 -13.86 -4.84 -0.61
CA HIS A 62 -14.72 -4.70 -1.79
C HIS A 62 -15.86 -3.69 -1.60
N LYS A 63 -16.29 -3.42 -0.38
CA LYS A 63 -17.28 -2.37 -0.07
C LYS A 63 -16.64 -1.03 0.26
N HIS A 64 -15.31 -0.94 0.26
CA HIS A 64 -14.53 0.25 0.56
C HIS A 64 -14.78 0.85 1.95
N GLU A 65 -15.26 0.05 2.89
CA GLU A 65 -15.56 0.50 4.25
C GLU A 65 -14.32 0.97 5.00
N VAL A 66 -13.23 0.21 4.88
CA VAL A 66 -11.97 0.56 5.52
C VAL A 66 -11.35 1.78 4.85
N ALA A 67 -11.36 1.82 3.52
CA ALA A 67 -10.85 2.97 2.78
C ALA A 67 -11.59 4.25 3.15
N LYS A 68 -12.90 4.20 3.32
CA LYS A 68 -13.70 5.36 3.74
C LYS A 68 -13.31 5.83 5.13
N ARG A 69 -13.06 4.91 6.07
CA ARG A 69 -12.63 5.25 7.43
C ARG A 69 -11.28 5.95 7.47
N TYR A 70 -10.39 5.58 6.55
CA TYR A 70 -9.06 6.19 6.46
C TYR A 70 -9.02 7.42 5.54
N GLY A 71 -10.16 7.81 4.94
CA GLY A 71 -10.20 8.92 3.99
C GLY A 71 -9.52 8.61 2.66
N SER A 72 -9.39 7.33 2.32
CA SER A 72 -8.66 6.86 1.14
C SER A 72 -9.55 6.46 -0.02
N TYR A 73 -10.87 6.63 0.10
CA TYR A 73 -11.79 6.28 -0.97
C TYR A 73 -12.16 7.50 -1.81
N ASN A 74 -12.08 7.37 -3.13
CA ASN A 74 -12.51 8.39 -4.07
C ASN A 74 -13.90 8.01 -4.60
N GLU A 75 -14.93 8.68 -4.10
CA GLU A 75 -16.31 8.37 -4.47
C GLU A 75 -16.61 8.69 -5.93
N THR A 76 -15.98 9.70 -6.49
CA THR A 76 -16.16 10.06 -7.89
C THR A 76 -15.59 9.00 -8.82
N ALA A 77 -14.42 8.49 -8.53
CA ALA A 77 -13.77 7.48 -9.34
C ALA A 77 -14.28 6.06 -9.05
N GLY A 78 -14.80 5.80 -7.85
CA GLY A 78 -15.26 4.48 -7.44
C GLY A 78 -14.16 3.52 -7.02
N PHE A 79 -12.97 4.02 -6.71
CA PHE A 79 -11.85 3.21 -6.23
C PHE A 79 -11.00 4.01 -5.24
N ASN A 80 -10.03 3.34 -4.61
CA ASN A 80 -9.19 3.96 -3.59
C ASN A 80 -8.22 4.97 -4.19
N ARG A 81 -7.92 5.98 -3.39
CA ARG A 81 -6.77 6.85 -3.60
C ARG A 81 -5.48 6.09 -3.29
N ARG A 82 -4.34 6.57 -3.79
CA ARG A 82 -3.02 6.00 -3.46
C ARG A 82 -2.50 6.65 -2.19
N THR A 83 -2.76 6.01 -1.07
CA THR A 83 -2.36 6.53 0.23
C THR A 83 -1.59 5.47 1.01
N VAL A 84 -0.63 5.91 1.81
CA VAL A 84 0.13 5.01 2.69
C VAL A 84 0.08 5.55 4.11
N TYR A 85 -0.23 4.66 5.04
CA TYR A 85 -0.22 4.94 6.48
C TYR A 85 0.81 4.05 7.15
N VAL A 86 1.74 4.65 7.89
CA VAL A 86 2.64 3.90 8.76
C VAL A 86 2.06 3.95 10.16
N ILE A 87 1.78 2.78 10.72
CA ILE A 87 1.24 2.62 12.06
C ILE A 87 2.36 2.07 12.95
N ASP A 88 2.62 2.75 14.07
CA ASP A 88 3.65 2.32 15.00
C ASP A 88 3.19 1.15 15.87
N ARG A 89 4.09 0.66 16.73
CA ARG A 89 3.82 -0.50 17.59
C ARG A 89 2.73 -0.22 18.63
N THR A 90 2.43 1.03 18.91
CA THR A 90 1.36 1.42 19.87
C THR A 90 -0.01 1.56 19.19
N GLY A 91 -0.08 1.39 17.86
CA GLY A 91 -1.30 1.51 17.08
C GLY A 91 -1.61 2.93 16.61
N LYS A 92 -0.66 3.85 16.73
CA LYS A 92 -0.84 5.24 16.27
C LYS A 92 -0.29 5.43 14.87
N ILE A 93 -0.93 6.32 14.10
CA ILE A 93 -0.44 6.71 12.78
C ILE A 93 0.78 7.61 12.96
N ALA A 94 1.93 7.13 12.54
CA ALA A 94 3.20 7.83 12.66
C ALA A 94 3.60 8.57 11.39
N TYR A 95 3.08 8.17 10.23
CA TYR A 95 3.35 8.81 8.96
C TYR A 95 2.19 8.60 8.01
N LEU A 96 1.92 9.60 7.20
CA LEU A 96 0.80 9.61 6.26
C LEU A 96 1.25 10.23 4.94
N ASP A 97 0.99 9.53 3.84
CA ASP A 97 1.23 10.02 2.49
C ASP A 97 -0.08 9.90 1.70
N LEU A 98 -0.65 11.04 1.34
CA LEU A 98 -1.92 11.14 0.61
C LEU A 98 -1.73 11.39 -0.89
N ALA A 99 -0.57 11.11 -1.44
CA ALA A 99 -0.33 11.30 -2.87
C ALA A 99 -1.27 10.44 -3.72
N ASP A 100 -1.99 11.08 -4.64
CA ASP A 100 -2.93 10.38 -5.54
C ASP A 100 -2.27 9.87 -6.81
N SER A 101 -1.02 10.17 -7.03
CA SER A 101 -0.25 9.74 -8.21
C SER A 101 0.63 8.53 -7.87
N PRO A 102 1.08 7.78 -8.86
CA PRO A 102 2.07 6.73 -8.64
C PRO A 102 3.28 7.30 -7.91
N ARG A 103 3.80 6.55 -6.95
CA ARG A 103 4.89 7.03 -6.11
C ARG A 103 6.18 7.12 -6.90
N ASP A 104 6.86 8.24 -6.75
CA ASP A 104 8.20 8.44 -7.28
C ASP A 104 9.26 8.06 -6.22
N LEU A 105 10.53 8.16 -6.60
CA LEU A 105 11.63 7.85 -5.70
C LEU A 105 11.66 8.74 -4.47
N THR A 106 11.23 10.00 -4.59
CA THR A 106 11.21 10.95 -3.48
C THR A 106 10.18 10.53 -2.43
N SER A 107 8.99 10.09 -2.86
CA SER A 107 7.94 9.59 -1.96
C SER A 107 8.41 8.35 -1.21
N PHE A 108 9.08 7.43 -1.89
CA PHE A 108 9.63 6.24 -1.24
C PHE A 108 10.74 6.57 -0.25
N GLN A 109 11.59 7.54 -0.57
CA GLN A 109 12.65 7.99 0.33
C GLN A 109 12.06 8.53 1.64
N LYS A 110 11.02 9.35 1.56
CA LYS A 110 10.33 9.88 2.74
C LYS A 110 9.72 8.78 3.58
N LEU A 111 9.14 7.78 2.95
CA LEU A 111 8.55 6.63 3.62
C LEU A 111 9.62 5.80 4.35
N GLN A 112 10.75 5.54 3.70
CA GLN A 112 11.87 4.84 4.30
C GLN A 112 12.43 5.60 5.51
N ASP A 113 12.57 6.92 5.39
CA ASP A 113 13.05 7.77 6.49
C ASP A 113 12.10 7.72 7.69
N ALA A 114 10.80 7.74 7.45
CA ALA A 114 9.80 7.60 8.50
C ALA A 114 9.89 6.26 9.22
N LEU A 115 10.10 5.17 8.48
CA LEU A 115 10.26 3.84 9.06
C LEU A 115 11.55 3.72 9.88
N LYS A 116 12.65 4.32 9.43
CA LYS A 116 13.91 4.33 10.18
C LYS A 116 13.76 4.97 11.55
N LYS A 117 12.96 6.02 11.67
CA LYS A 117 12.72 6.71 12.94
C LYS A 117 11.96 5.84 13.96
N LEU A 118 11.24 4.82 13.49
CA LEU A 118 10.45 3.93 14.33
C LEU A 118 11.21 2.68 14.76
N GLN A 119 12.38 2.45 14.21
CA GLN A 119 13.18 1.25 14.48
C GLN A 119 14.34 1.49 15.44
#